data_0716882eb5dd2a8ceaa9418c4fc72598
#
_entry.id   0716882eb5dd2a8ceaa9418c4fc72598
#
_cell.length_a   1.000
_cell.length_b   1.000
_cell.length_c   1.000
_cell.angle_alpha   90.00
_cell.angle_beta   90.00
_cell.angle_gamma   90.00
#
_symmetry.space_group_name_H-M   'P 1'
#
loop_
_entity.id
_entity.type
_entity.pdbx_description
1 polymer ?
#
loop_
_entity_poly.entity_id
_entity_poly.type
_entity_poly.pdbx_seq_one_letter_code
_entity_poly.pdbx_strand_id
1 'polypeptide(L)'
;MGGSYEVMSPWAEVDPVPLEGINPRLADLHGRRIGLFHNGKVAARPITDAVEAELRARFDGIEIARFGRTANLEVAETSDRARYEEWVKEVDAVIHAVGD
;
A
#
# COMPACT_ATOMS: atom_id res chain seq x y z
N MET A 1 33.21 23.76 -9.98
CA MET A 1 32.56 23.49 -10.31
C MET A 1 32.31 23.46 -10.31
N GLY A 2 32.20 23.45 -10.06
CA GLY A 2 31.60 23.13 -10.51
C GLY A 2 31.28 23.42 -10.24
N GLY A 3 31.07 23.47 -10.19
CA GLY A 3 30.43 23.42 -10.47
C GLY A 3 30.07 23.65 -10.30
N SER A 4 30.30 24.09 -10.57
CA SER A 4 29.69 24.25 -10.58
C SER A 4 29.00 23.97 -11.21
N TYR A 5 29.11 23.79 -11.66
CA TYR A 5 28.24 23.48 -12.23
C TYR A 5 27.48 23.00 -11.75
N GLU A 6 27.23 23.46 -12.05
CA GLU A 6 26.38 22.79 -11.28
C GLU A 6 25.16 22.40 -11.95
N VAL A 7 25.00 21.17 -12.17
CA VAL A 7 23.77 20.65 -12.67
C VAL A 7 22.79 20.63 -11.51
N MET A 8 21.79 21.47 -11.61
CA MET A 8 20.75 21.43 -10.59
C MET A 8 19.86 20.26 -10.87
N SER A 9 19.85 19.30 -9.95
CA SER A 9 18.89 18.23 -10.04
C SER A 9 17.50 18.78 -9.72
N PRO A 10 16.45 18.15 -10.24
CA PRO A 10 15.10 18.59 -9.88
C PRO A 10 14.86 18.59 -8.37
N TRP A 11 15.53 17.73 -7.64
CA TRP A 11 15.41 17.66 -6.19
C TRP A 11 15.90 18.95 -5.53
N ALA A 12 16.97 19.53 -6.08
CA ALA A 12 17.56 20.71 -5.49
C ALA A 12 16.74 21.97 -5.75
N GLU A 13 15.91 21.95 -6.76
CA GLU A 13 15.11 23.09 -7.13
C GLU A 13 13.75 23.11 -6.50
N VAL A 14 13.35 22.04 -5.85
CA VAL A 14 12.04 21.95 -5.21
C VAL A 14 12.17 22.41 -3.78
N ASP A 15 11.19 23.22 -3.35
CA ASP A 15 11.14 23.63 -1.96
C ASP A 15 11.10 22.39 -1.07
N PRO A 16 11.87 22.38 0.01
CA PRO A 16 11.84 21.24 0.91
C PRO A 16 10.44 21.04 1.48
N VAL A 17 9.97 19.84 1.39
CA VAL A 17 8.73 19.44 2.04
C VAL A 17 9.11 18.81 3.37
N PRO A 18 8.43 19.17 4.47
CA PRO A 18 8.72 18.52 5.74
C PRO A 18 8.62 17.01 5.59
N LEU A 19 9.60 16.32 6.11
CA LEU A 19 9.57 14.87 6.11
C LEU A 19 8.48 14.40 7.05
N GLU A 20 7.51 13.70 6.49
CA GLU A 20 6.58 12.97 7.31
C GLU A 20 7.11 11.56 7.42
N GLY A 21 7.35 11.13 8.61
CA GLY A 21 7.78 9.76 8.82
C GLY A 21 6.68 8.80 8.44
N ILE A 22 7.06 7.64 7.95
CA ILE A 22 6.10 6.55 7.80
C ILE A 22 5.67 6.10 9.18
N ASN A 23 4.52 5.46 9.25
CA ASN A 23 4.04 4.91 10.51
C ASN A 23 5.04 3.89 11.04
N PRO A 24 5.17 3.77 12.36
CA PRO A 24 6.03 2.74 12.94
C PRO A 24 5.57 1.36 12.48
N ARG A 25 6.51 0.43 12.40
CA ARG A 25 6.17 -0.95 12.13
C ARG A 25 5.30 -1.51 13.24
N LEU A 26 4.35 -2.33 12.86
CA LEU A 26 3.59 -3.08 13.84
C LEU A 26 4.54 -4.06 14.53
N ALA A 27 4.47 -4.10 15.86
CA ALA A 27 5.34 -4.99 16.63
C ALA A 27 4.95 -6.44 16.41
N ASP A 28 3.66 -6.70 16.11
CA ASP A 28 3.13 -8.03 15.99
C ASP A 28 1.88 -7.96 15.10
N LEU A 29 1.60 -9.04 14.41
CA LEU A 29 0.42 -9.11 13.55
C LEU A 29 -0.72 -9.93 14.16
N HIS A 30 -0.52 -10.54 15.33
CA HIS A 30 -1.58 -11.29 15.98
C HIS A 30 -2.76 -10.38 16.30
N GLY A 31 -3.95 -10.79 15.91
CA GLY A 31 -5.16 -10.04 16.18
C GLY A 31 -5.32 -8.77 15.35
N ARG A 32 -4.43 -8.51 14.43
CA ARG A 32 -4.48 -7.32 13.59
C ARG A 32 -5.34 -7.57 12.35
N ARG A 33 -5.85 -6.49 11.78
CA ARG A 33 -6.60 -6.56 10.53
C ARG A 33 -5.69 -6.10 9.41
N ILE A 34 -5.41 -6.99 8.48
CA ILE A 34 -4.51 -6.74 7.35
C ILE A 34 -5.33 -6.60 6.08
N GLY A 35 -5.14 -5.49 5.39
CA GLY A 35 -5.77 -5.26 4.10
C GLY A 35 -4.94 -5.90 2.99
N LEU A 36 -5.60 -6.63 2.11
CA LEU A 36 -4.96 -7.15 0.90
C LEU A 36 -5.57 -6.43 -0.29
N PHE A 37 -4.75 -5.63 -0.95
CA PHE A 37 -5.18 -4.86 -2.12
C PHE A 37 -4.69 -5.56 -3.38
N HIS A 38 -5.59 -5.81 -4.34
CA HIS A 38 -5.17 -6.32 -5.63
C HIS A 38 -5.59 -5.35 -6.74
N ASN A 39 -4.71 -5.18 -7.71
CA ASN A 39 -4.89 -4.18 -8.75
C ASN A 39 -5.54 -4.73 -10.03
N GLY A 40 -6.05 -5.95 -10.00
CA GLY A 40 -6.72 -6.55 -11.14
C GLY A 40 -5.79 -7.28 -12.10
N LYS A 41 -4.49 -7.28 -11.84
CA LYS A 41 -3.57 -8.07 -12.67
C LYS A 41 -3.80 -9.55 -12.44
N VAL A 42 -3.53 -10.36 -13.45
CA VAL A 42 -3.79 -11.79 -13.40
C VAL A 42 -3.08 -12.46 -12.23
N ALA A 43 -1.83 -12.06 -11.96
CA ALA A 43 -1.03 -12.65 -10.89
C ALA A 43 -1.46 -12.20 -9.51
N ALA A 44 -2.20 -11.09 -9.39
CA ALA A 44 -2.50 -10.51 -8.08
C ALA A 44 -3.34 -11.42 -7.19
N ARG A 45 -4.36 -12.06 -7.75
CA ARG A 45 -5.23 -12.91 -6.95
C ARG A 45 -4.53 -14.14 -6.40
N PRO A 46 -3.82 -14.93 -7.22
CA PRO A 46 -3.07 -16.07 -6.65
C PRO A 46 -2.04 -15.64 -5.61
N ILE A 47 -1.39 -14.48 -5.81
CA ILE A 47 -0.42 -13.97 -4.84
C ILE A 47 -1.11 -13.62 -3.53
N THR A 48 -2.21 -12.88 -3.58
CA THR A 48 -2.92 -12.50 -2.36
C THR A 48 -3.55 -13.70 -1.67
N ASP A 49 -3.99 -14.70 -2.42
CA ASP A 49 -4.50 -15.93 -1.83
C ASP A 49 -3.40 -16.67 -1.06
N ALA A 50 -2.20 -16.75 -1.62
CA ALA A 50 -1.08 -17.38 -0.94
C ALA A 50 -0.65 -16.58 0.29
N VAL A 51 -0.64 -15.26 0.19
CA VAL A 51 -0.29 -14.38 1.31
C VAL A 51 -1.31 -14.55 2.43
N GLU A 52 -2.59 -14.57 2.11
CA GLU A 52 -3.62 -14.77 3.13
C GLU A 52 -3.44 -16.09 3.86
N ALA A 53 -3.20 -17.17 3.12
CA ALA A 53 -3.00 -18.48 3.71
C ALA A 53 -1.80 -18.48 4.68
N GLU A 54 -0.70 -17.86 4.27
CA GLU A 54 0.49 -17.77 5.13
C GLU A 54 0.25 -16.94 6.37
N LEU A 55 -0.43 -15.80 6.22
CA LEU A 55 -0.72 -14.94 7.37
C LEU A 55 -1.59 -15.66 8.38
N ARG A 56 -2.62 -16.36 7.90
CA ARG A 56 -3.51 -17.09 8.81
C ARG A 56 -2.80 -18.25 9.49
N ALA A 57 -1.83 -18.84 8.82
CA ALA A 57 -1.06 -19.94 9.40
C ALA A 57 -0.07 -19.45 10.47
N ARG A 58 0.42 -18.24 10.35
CA ARG A 58 1.49 -17.72 11.21
C ARG A 58 1.00 -16.87 12.37
N PHE A 59 -0.16 -16.24 12.25
CA PHE A 59 -0.60 -15.25 13.24
C PHE A 59 -2.02 -15.56 13.70
N ASP A 60 -2.16 -15.85 14.97
CA ASP A 60 -3.46 -16.14 15.56
C ASP A 60 -4.35 -14.90 15.58
N GLY A 61 -5.62 -15.11 15.26
CA GLY A 61 -6.59 -14.04 15.34
C GLY A 61 -6.47 -12.96 14.28
N ILE A 62 -5.62 -13.17 13.27
CA ILE A 62 -5.47 -12.20 12.21
C ILE A 62 -6.76 -12.10 11.40
N GLU A 63 -7.13 -10.88 11.03
CA GLU A 63 -8.28 -10.64 10.17
C GLU A 63 -7.79 -10.12 8.84
N ILE A 64 -8.44 -10.56 7.77
CA ILE A 64 -8.07 -10.17 6.41
C ILE A 64 -9.23 -9.40 5.79
N ALA A 65 -8.94 -8.21 5.30
CA ALA A 65 -9.91 -7.39 4.59
C ALA A 65 -9.37 -7.12 3.20
N ARG A 66 -10.04 -7.64 2.19
CA ARG A 66 -9.57 -7.51 0.81
C ARG A 66 -10.22 -6.32 0.13
N PHE A 67 -9.49 -5.69 -0.77
CA PHE A 67 -9.99 -4.65 -1.65
C PHE A 67 -9.45 -4.89 -3.05
N GLY A 68 -10.35 -4.89 -4.04
CA GLY A 68 -9.97 -5.04 -5.43
C GLY A 68 -10.28 -3.78 -6.21
N ARG A 69 -9.33 -3.32 -7.01
CA ARG A 69 -9.55 -2.22 -7.91
C ARG A 69 -10.41 -2.71 -9.08
N THR A 70 -11.44 -1.96 -9.43
CA THR A 70 -12.37 -2.37 -10.48
C THR A 70 -12.06 -1.75 -11.83
N ALA A 71 -11.22 -0.72 -11.86
CA ALA A 71 -10.86 -0.03 -13.10
C ALA A 71 -9.35 0.10 -13.20
N ASN A 72 -8.87 0.30 -14.41
CA ASN A 72 -7.43 0.44 -14.65
C ASN A 72 -6.99 1.90 -14.47
N LEU A 73 -7.52 2.56 -13.44
CA LEU A 73 -7.20 3.93 -13.09
C LEU A 73 -6.89 3.96 -11.60
N GLU A 74 -6.28 5.05 -11.16
CA GLU A 74 -6.08 5.25 -9.74
C GLU A 74 -7.42 5.22 -9.01
N VAL A 75 -7.44 4.59 -7.86
CA VAL A 75 -8.70 4.46 -7.11
C VAL A 75 -9.31 5.83 -6.82
N ALA A 76 -8.46 6.82 -6.54
CA ALA A 76 -8.92 8.16 -6.22
C ALA A 76 -9.68 8.82 -7.38
N GLU A 77 -9.50 8.32 -8.58
CA GLU A 77 -10.13 8.85 -9.80
C GLU A 77 -11.35 8.06 -10.23
N THR A 78 -11.77 7.11 -9.41
CA THR A 78 -12.89 6.23 -9.74
C THR A 78 -14.00 6.39 -8.71
N SER A 79 -15.15 5.77 -9.02
CA SER A 79 -16.26 5.71 -8.07
C SER A 79 -15.95 4.87 -6.84
N ASP A 80 -14.84 4.15 -6.85
CA ASP A 80 -14.42 3.32 -5.72
C ASP A 80 -13.75 4.11 -4.60
N ARG A 81 -13.52 5.40 -4.80
CA ARG A 81 -12.77 6.20 -3.84
C ARG A 81 -13.34 6.15 -2.43
N ALA A 82 -14.65 6.35 -2.31
CA ALA A 82 -15.27 6.34 -0.98
C ALA A 82 -15.13 4.98 -0.31
N ARG A 83 -15.33 3.90 -1.07
CA ARG A 83 -15.20 2.54 -0.58
C ARG A 83 -13.76 2.25 -0.16
N TYR A 84 -12.81 2.74 -0.94
CA TYR A 84 -11.39 2.60 -0.64
C TYR A 84 -11.03 3.33 0.65
N GLU A 85 -11.50 4.55 0.81
CA GLU A 85 -11.19 5.35 2.01
C GLU A 85 -11.73 4.70 3.28
N GLU A 86 -12.93 4.12 3.20
CA GLU A 86 -13.47 3.39 4.33
C GLU A 86 -12.66 2.14 4.63
N TRP A 87 -12.26 1.41 3.59
CA TRP A 87 -11.46 0.21 3.77
C TRP A 87 -10.11 0.52 4.41
N VAL A 88 -9.46 1.61 3.99
CA VAL A 88 -8.16 2.00 4.55
C VAL A 88 -8.26 2.28 6.05
N LYS A 89 -9.38 2.85 6.50
CA LYS A 89 -9.58 3.15 7.91
C LYS A 89 -9.77 1.90 8.75
N GLU A 90 -10.17 0.81 8.14
CA GLU A 90 -10.48 -0.42 8.87
C GLU A 90 -9.29 -1.32 9.11
N VAL A 91 -8.17 -1.08 8.43
CA VAL A 91 -7.05 -2.00 8.47
C VAL A 91 -5.86 -1.39 9.19
N ASP A 92 -5.03 -2.26 9.78
CA ASP A 92 -3.83 -1.85 10.50
C ASP A 92 -2.63 -1.74 9.57
N ALA A 93 -2.63 -2.49 8.49
CA ALA A 93 -1.57 -2.46 7.48
C ALA A 93 -2.13 -3.00 6.16
N VAL A 94 -1.44 -2.70 5.07
CA VAL A 94 -1.87 -3.11 3.73
C VAL A 94 -0.74 -3.83 3.02
N ILE A 95 -1.08 -4.91 2.35
CA ILE A 95 -0.20 -5.59 1.41
C ILE A 95 -0.82 -5.42 0.03
N HIS A 96 -0.06 -4.88 -0.89
CA HIS A 96 -0.54 -4.57 -2.25
C HIS A 96 0.07 -5.53 -3.26
N ALA A 97 -0.74 -6.11 -4.10
CA ALA A 97 -0.29 -6.93 -5.23
C ALA A 97 -0.98 -6.48 -6.50
N VAL A 98 -0.24 -6.26 -7.54
CA VAL A 98 1.20 -6.30 -7.64
C VAL A 98 1.68 -4.93 -8.10
N GLY A 99 2.90 -4.57 -7.70
CA GLY A 99 3.45 -3.29 -8.06
C GLY A 99 3.69 -3.20 -9.55
N ASP A 100 2.92 -2.38 -10.23
CA ASP A 100 3.06 -2.21 -11.67
C ASP A 100 2.28 -0.97 -12.10
#